data_d760b00d40f02d416c510acdf15fbdd2
#
_entry.id   d760b00d40f02d416c510acdf15fbdd2
#
_cell.length_a   1.000
_cell.length_b   1.000
_cell.length_c   1.000
_cell.angle_alpha   90.00
_cell.angle_beta   90.00
_cell.angle_gamma   90.00
#
_symmetry.space_group_name_H-M   'P 1'
#
loop_
_entity.id
_entity.type
_entity.pdbx_description
1 polymer ?
#
loop_
_entity_poly.entity_id
_entity_poly.type
_entity_poly.pdbx_seq_one_letter_code
_entity_poly.pdbx_strand_id
1 'polypeptide(L)'
;MVGGRKAFRGTSVLTGIDVTVEDGEFVAVLGRSGSGKTTLLRVLAGLETLDAGSLEWQDTSGGARPHTGVVFQRALLMPWLTVAENIRFGRRFAAHRASFENDYALGLLRRFGLDGLADRYPDQLSGGQAQRVAIIRAAAIRPRLLLLDEPFSALDPAVRGELRSWLAELAAELGITVVLVTHDVDEALELADRIVLLSEAGRIGGEWRLEAGLGRADPDRRAEILTHFGHQVGQQV
;
A
#
# COMPACT_ATOMS: atom_id res chain seq x y z
N MET A 1 -1.71 14.75 -5.52
CA MET A 1 -2.25 14.61 -6.90
C MET A 1 -3.35 15.64 -7.07
N VAL A 2 -3.38 16.36 -8.20
CA VAL A 2 -4.37 17.39 -8.49
C VAL A 2 -4.96 17.15 -9.86
N GLY A 3 -6.29 16.98 -9.93
CA GLY A 3 -7.06 16.77 -11.16
C GLY A 3 -6.65 15.54 -11.97
N GLY A 4 -6.13 14.49 -11.29
CA GLY A 4 -5.54 13.32 -11.92
C GLY A 4 -6.52 12.56 -12.81
N ARG A 5 -6.16 12.35 -14.10
CA ARG A 5 -6.96 11.60 -15.07
C ARG A 5 -6.14 10.52 -15.74
N LYS A 6 -6.76 9.35 -15.95
CA LYS A 6 -6.16 8.22 -16.66
C LYS A 6 -7.22 7.44 -17.41
N ALA A 7 -6.94 7.12 -18.67
CA ALA A 7 -7.78 6.25 -19.49
C ALA A 7 -6.95 5.14 -20.13
N PHE A 8 -7.55 4.01 -20.42
CA PHE A 8 -6.97 2.91 -21.19
C PHE A 8 -7.90 2.56 -22.36
N ARG A 9 -7.39 2.62 -23.58
CA ARG A 9 -8.14 2.28 -24.80
C ARG A 9 -9.49 3.02 -24.89
N GLY A 10 -9.51 4.29 -24.48
CA GLY A 10 -10.72 5.13 -24.50
C GLY A 10 -11.63 4.99 -23.27
N THR A 11 -11.39 4.01 -22.40
CA THR A 11 -12.15 3.87 -21.15
C THR A 11 -11.48 4.66 -20.03
N SER A 12 -12.20 5.64 -19.45
CA SER A 12 -11.72 6.41 -18.31
C SER A 12 -11.67 5.54 -17.04
N VAL A 13 -10.55 5.57 -16.33
CA VAL A 13 -10.31 4.81 -15.10
C VAL A 13 -10.11 5.73 -13.90
N LEU A 14 -9.43 6.87 -14.10
CA LEU A 14 -9.34 7.94 -13.09
C LEU A 14 -9.91 9.22 -13.71
N THR A 15 -10.82 9.87 -13.00
CA THR A 15 -11.63 10.97 -13.54
C THR A 15 -11.57 12.19 -12.62
N GLY A 16 -10.44 12.91 -12.65
CA GLY A 16 -10.24 14.11 -11.85
C GLY A 16 -10.04 13.80 -10.37
N ILE A 17 -9.01 13.03 -10.06
CA ILE A 17 -8.64 12.67 -8.69
C ILE A 17 -7.86 13.81 -8.05
N ASP A 18 -8.40 14.32 -6.93
CA ASP A 18 -7.71 15.23 -6.02
C ASP A 18 -7.48 14.50 -4.70
N VAL A 19 -6.21 14.22 -4.37
CA VAL A 19 -5.82 13.54 -3.13
C VAL A 19 -4.45 14.01 -2.68
N THR A 20 -4.35 14.36 -1.40
CA THR A 20 -3.09 14.66 -0.72
C THR A 20 -2.79 13.53 0.26
N VAL A 21 -1.53 13.21 0.49
CA VAL A 21 -1.07 12.27 1.52
C VAL A 21 0.01 13.00 2.31
N GLU A 22 -0.18 13.09 3.62
CA GLU A 22 0.77 13.75 4.52
C GLU A 22 1.95 12.81 4.86
N ASP A 23 3.09 13.38 5.24
CA ASP A 23 4.25 12.58 5.63
C ASP A 23 3.95 11.80 6.93
N GLY A 24 4.24 10.51 6.94
CA GLY A 24 3.93 9.61 8.04
C GLY A 24 2.47 9.14 8.12
N GLU A 25 1.58 9.63 7.24
CA GLU A 25 0.17 9.23 7.24
C GLU A 25 -0.03 7.82 6.68
N PHE A 26 -0.92 7.05 7.29
CA PHE A 26 -1.43 5.80 6.75
C PHE A 26 -2.79 6.05 6.07
N VAL A 27 -2.82 6.08 4.74
CA VAL A 27 -4.04 6.28 3.95
C VAL A 27 -4.53 4.97 3.35
N ALA A 28 -5.80 4.62 3.58
CA ALA A 28 -6.45 3.54 2.86
C ALA A 28 -7.30 4.08 1.71
N VAL A 29 -7.03 3.62 0.50
CA VAL A 29 -7.89 3.83 -0.67
C VAL A 29 -8.83 2.65 -0.81
N LEU A 30 -10.07 2.86 -0.37
CA LEU A 30 -11.14 1.88 -0.41
C LEU A 30 -11.88 1.98 -1.76
N GLY A 31 -12.33 0.85 -2.30
CA GLY A 31 -13.13 0.85 -3.52
C GLY A 31 -13.38 -0.56 -4.03
N ARG A 32 -14.37 -0.71 -4.90
CA ARG A 32 -14.71 -2.00 -5.51
C ARG A 32 -13.68 -2.45 -6.53
N SER A 33 -13.74 -3.71 -6.93
CA SER A 33 -12.93 -4.21 -8.05
C SER A 33 -13.27 -3.40 -9.31
N GLY A 34 -12.23 -2.95 -10.03
CA GLY A 34 -12.39 -2.14 -11.22
C GLY A 34 -12.53 -0.62 -11.01
N SER A 35 -12.62 -0.12 -9.76
CA SER A 35 -12.72 1.33 -9.50
C SER A 35 -11.47 2.15 -9.84
N GLY A 36 -10.34 1.51 -10.19
CA GLY A 36 -9.10 2.20 -10.54
C GLY A 36 -8.05 2.28 -9.43
N LYS A 37 -8.24 1.63 -8.27
CA LYS A 37 -7.30 1.63 -7.14
C LYS A 37 -5.87 1.25 -7.53
N THR A 38 -5.71 0.12 -8.21
CA THR A 38 -4.39 -0.34 -8.70
C THR A 38 -3.79 0.65 -9.71
N THR A 39 -4.63 1.31 -10.54
CA THR A 39 -4.17 2.35 -11.46
C THR A 39 -3.66 3.57 -10.69
N LEU A 40 -4.40 4.03 -9.68
CA LEU A 40 -3.97 5.12 -8.80
C LEU A 40 -2.64 4.78 -8.13
N LEU A 41 -2.52 3.57 -7.56
CA LEU A 41 -1.29 3.12 -6.95
C LEU A 41 -0.12 3.07 -7.94
N ARG A 42 -0.34 2.58 -9.16
CA ARG A 42 0.69 2.56 -10.22
C ARG A 42 1.13 3.96 -10.64
N VAL A 43 0.22 4.92 -10.67
CA VAL A 43 0.58 6.34 -10.92
C VAL A 43 1.45 6.86 -9.78
N LEU A 44 1.09 6.63 -8.52
CA LEU A 44 1.91 7.00 -7.36
C LEU A 44 3.29 6.33 -7.40
N ALA A 45 3.34 5.06 -7.80
CA ALA A 45 4.59 4.31 -7.97
C ALA A 45 5.44 4.78 -9.18
N GLY A 46 4.86 5.54 -10.10
CA GLY A 46 5.46 5.93 -11.37
C GLY A 46 5.61 4.82 -12.38
N LEU A 47 4.81 3.80 -12.23
CA LEU A 47 4.67 2.72 -13.20
C LEU A 47 3.67 3.08 -14.30
N GLU A 48 2.86 4.12 -14.05
CA GLU A 48 1.92 4.71 -15.02
C GLU A 48 2.02 6.23 -14.98
N THR A 49 1.70 6.88 -16.08
CA THR A 49 1.62 8.34 -16.21
C THR A 49 0.17 8.79 -16.28
N LEU A 50 -0.14 9.96 -15.73
CA LEU A 50 -1.44 10.60 -15.92
C LEU A 50 -1.58 11.08 -17.35
N ASP A 51 -2.82 11.05 -17.87
CA ASP A 51 -3.15 11.66 -19.16
C ASP A 51 -3.46 13.16 -19.00
N ALA A 52 -3.92 13.58 -17.79
CA ALA A 52 -4.09 14.98 -17.40
C ALA A 52 -4.02 15.11 -15.87
N GLY A 53 -3.82 16.35 -15.40
CA GLY A 53 -3.56 16.65 -13.99
C GLY A 53 -2.09 16.56 -13.63
N SER A 54 -1.75 16.70 -12.35
CA SER A 54 -0.37 16.68 -11.86
C SER A 54 -0.20 15.78 -10.62
N LEU A 55 1.01 15.25 -10.47
CA LEU A 55 1.47 14.59 -9.26
C LEU A 55 2.63 15.40 -8.69
N GLU A 56 2.39 16.01 -7.53
CA GLU A 56 3.33 16.90 -6.88
C GLU A 56 3.92 16.22 -5.63
N TRP A 57 5.21 16.40 -5.42
CA TRP A 57 5.94 15.86 -4.27
C TRP A 57 6.53 17.03 -3.49
N GLN A 58 6.08 17.21 -2.26
CA GLN A 58 6.61 18.23 -1.35
C GLN A 58 7.86 17.68 -0.64
N ASP A 59 8.73 18.59 -0.17
CA ASP A 59 9.96 18.29 0.58
C ASP A 59 10.94 17.32 -0.11
N THR A 60 10.87 17.24 -1.44
CA THR A 60 11.85 16.52 -2.25
C THR A 60 12.68 17.49 -3.07
N SER A 61 13.96 17.22 -3.21
CA SER A 61 14.87 18.05 -4.00
C SER A 61 14.37 18.15 -5.44
N GLY A 62 13.87 19.34 -5.83
CA GLY A 62 13.37 19.61 -7.18
C GLY A 62 12.05 18.92 -7.55
N GLY A 63 11.19 18.56 -6.57
CA GLY A 63 9.90 17.90 -6.85
C GLY A 63 10.01 16.47 -7.36
N ALA A 64 11.17 15.82 -7.18
CA ALA A 64 11.39 14.44 -7.59
C ALA A 64 10.55 13.49 -6.73
N ARG A 65 10.14 12.35 -7.32
CA ARG A 65 9.44 11.30 -6.55
C ARG A 65 10.30 10.81 -5.40
N PRO A 66 9.75 10.64 -4.18
CA PRO A 66 10.47 10.03 -3.06
C PRO A 66 10.81 8.57 -3.35
N HIS A 67 11.79 8.04 -2.63
CA HIS A 67 12.02 6.60 -2.64
C HIS A 67 10.73 5.87 -2.24
N THR A 68 10.25 5.02 -3.12
CA THR A 68 8.95 4.36 -2.99
C THR A 68 9.13 2.85 -2.99
N GLY A 69 8.62 2.19 -1.96
CA GLY A 69 8.47 0.74 -1.91
C GLY A 69 7.09 0.34 -2.44
N VAL A 70 7.02 -0.74 -3.22
CA VAL A 70 5.74 -1.26 -3.74
C VAL A 70 5.61 -2.72 -3.38
N VAL A 71 4.46 -3.09 -2.82
CA VAL A 71 4.07 -4.47 -2.54
C VAL A 71 2.78 -4.77 -3.29
N PHE A 72 2.80 -5.78 -4.10
CA PHE A 72 1.63 -6.22 -4.88
C PHE A 72 0.81 -7.25 -4.12
N GLN A 73 -0.39 -7.52 -4.59
CA GLN A 73 -1.32 -8.51 -4.06
C GLN A 73 -0.65 -9.89 -3.86
N ARG A 74 0.20 -10.29 -4.78
CA ARG A 74 1.09 -11.45 -4.63
C ARG A 74 2.46 -10.99 -4.17
N ALA A 75 3.10 -11.72 -3.28
CA ALA A 75 4.41 -11.38 -2.70
C ALA A 75 5.53 -11.18 -3.74
N LEU A 76 5.42 -11.80 -4.92
CA LEU A 76 6.37 -11.70 -6.03
C LEU A 76 7.84 -11.80 -5.58
N LEU A 77 8.13 -12.74 -4.70
CA LEU A 77 9.50 -13.07 -4.31
C LEU A 77 10.23 -13.74 -5.46
N MET A 78 11.54 -13.51 -5.57
CA MET A 78 12.40 -14.19 -6.54
C MET A 78 12.55 -15.66 -6.11
N PRO A 79 12.00 -16.65 -6.83
CA PRO A 79 11.92 -18.04 -6.35
C PRO A 79 13.29 -18.71 -6.22
N TRP A 80 14.31 -18.23 -6.92
CA TRP A 80 15.68 -18.72 -6.87
C TRP A 80 16.57 -18.04 -5.82
N LEU A 81 16.03 -17.11 -5.03
CA LEU A 81 16.72 -16.40 -3.97
C LEU A 81 16.16 -16.82 -2.61
N THR A 82 17.02 -16.91 -1.60
CA THR A 82 16.60 -17.07 -0.22
C THR A 82 15.85 -15.83 0.28
N VAL A 83 15.21 -15.90 1.43
CA VAL A 83 14.55 -14.75 2.09
C VAL A 83 15.55 -13.62 2.29
N ALA A 84 16.73 -13.90 2.85
CA ALA A 84 17.76 -12.89 3.07
C ALA A 84 18.24 -12.24 1.76
N GLU A 85 18.33 -13.01 0.68
CA GLU A 85 18.70 -12.49 -0.63
C GLU A 85 17.57 -11.67 -1.28
N ASN A 86 16.32 -12.11 -1.14
CA ASN A 86 15.15 -11.34 -1.56
C ASN A 86 15.11 -9.97 -0.90
N ILE A 87 15.32 -9.89 0.41
CA ILE A 87 15.32 -8.62 1.15
C ILE A 87 16.46 -7.71 0.69
N ARG A 88 17.66 -8.27 0.43
CA ARG A 88 18.80 -7.52 -0.09
C ARG A 88 18.71 -7.23 -1.60
N PHE A 89 17.65 -7.66 -2.27
CA PHE A 89 17.54 -7.52 -3.73
C PHE A 89 17.59 -6.05 -4.19
N GLY A 90 17.09 -5.11 -3.38
CA GLY A 90 17.11 -3.68 -3.67
C GLY A 90 18.50 -3.12 -4.02
N ARG A 91 19.56 -3.68 -3.42
CA ARG A 91 20.97 -3.27 -3.69
C ARG A 91 21.42 -3.46 -5.15
N ARG A 92 20.72 -4.28 -5.93
CA ARG A 92 21.04 -4.56 -7.33
C ARG A 92 20.64 -3.41 -8.26
N PHE A 93 19.74 -2.55 -7.83
CA PHE A 93 19.30 -1.40 -8.62
C PHE A 93 20.21 -0.20 -8.42
N ALA A 94 20.57 0.46 -9.52
CA ALA A 94 21.48 1.61 -9.50
C ALA A 94 21.00 2.73 -8.58
N ALA A 95 19.68 2.96 -8.54
CA ALA A 95 19.05 3.98 -7.69
C ALA A 95 19.25 3.75 -6.19
N HIS A 96 19.48 2.52 -5.74
CA HIS A 96 19.60 2.18 -4.32
C HIS A 96 21.01 1.70 -3.93
N ARG A 97 21.84 1.31 -4.91
CA ARG A 97 23.13 0.65 -4.65
C ARG A 97 24.04 1.43 -3.71
N ALA A 98 24.08 2.75 -3.84
CA ALA A 98 24.98 3.60 -3.04
C ALA A 98 24.47 3.80 -1.59
N SER A 99 23.15 3.77 -1.37
CA SER A 99 22.50 4.02 -0.08
C SER A 99 22.00 2.74 0.62
N PHE A 100 22.14 1.58 -0.02
CA PHE A 100 21.62 0.33 0.53
C PHE A 100 22.50 -0.21 1.66
N GLU A 101 21.93 -0.33 2.84
CA GLU A 101 22.58 -0.84 4.04
C GLU A 101 22.17 -2.30 4.31
N ASN A 102 23.10 -3.25 4.09
CA ASN A 102 22.85 -4.68 4.30
C ASN A 102 22.46 -5.01 5.75
N ASP A 103 23.13 -4.37 6.72
CA ASP A 103 22.90 -4.63 8.16
C ASP A 103 21.51 -4.13 8.58
N TYR A 104 21.06 -2.99 8.06
CA TYR A 104 19.70 -2.50 8.24
C TYR A 104 18.69 -3.49 7.65
N ALA A 105 18.88 -3.89 6.39
CA ALA A 105 17.96 -4.80 5.70
C ALA A 105 17.82 -6.15 6.43
N LEU A 106 18.92 -6.74 6.90
CA LEU A 106 18.89 -7.97 7.69
C LEU A 106 18.43 -7.72 9.14
N GLY A 107 18.67 -6.52 9.67
CA GLY A 107 18.14 -6.09 10.96
C GLY A 107 16.62 -6.11 11.01
N LEU A 108 15.94 -5.72 9.90
CA LEU A 108 14.49 -5.79 9.79
C LEU A 108 13.96 -7.24 9.92
N LEU A 109 14.64 -8.26 9.40
CA LEU A 109 14.25 -9.66 9.59
C LEU A 109 14.16 -10.02 11.07
N ARG A 110 15.19 -9.68 11.85
CA ARG A 110 15.24 -9.97 13.28
C ARG A 110 14.20 -9.17 14.05
N ARG A 111 14.12 -7.87 13.77
CA ARG A 111 13.21 -6.94 14.42
C ARG A 111 11.75 -7.34 14.29
N PHE A 112 11.39 -7.89 13.14
CA PHE A 112 10.01 -8.27 12.82
C PHE A 112 9.77 -9.79 12.84
N GLY A 113 10.63 -10.55 13.52
CA GLY A 113 10.41 -11.97 13.83
C GLY A 113 10.52 -12.94 12.66
N LEU A 114 11.32 -12.61 11.64
CA LEU A 114 11.50 -13.43 10.44
C LEU A 114 12.92 -14.01 10.29
N ASP A 115 13.79 -13.82 11.29
CA ASP A 115 15.19 -14.26 11.25
C ASP A 115 15.34 -15.77 11.05
N GLY A 116 14.47 -16.59 11.66
CA GLY A 116 14.43 -18.03 11.44
C GLY A 116 14.07 -18.48 10.01
N LEU A 117 13.71 -17.52 9.13
CA LEU A 117 13.38 -17.79 7.73
C LEU A 117 14.47 -17.37 6.75
N ALA A 118 15.57 -16.78 7.23
CA ALA A 118 16.59 -16.11 6.39
C ALA A 118 17.12 -16.98 5.23
N ASP A 119 17.36 -18.26 5.50
CA ASP A 119 17.93 -19.22 4.54
C ASP A 119 16.87 -20.01 3.74
N ARG A 120 15.58 -19.80 4.01
CA ARG A 120 14.49 -20.44 3.30
C ARG A 120 14.28 -19.85 1.93
N TYR A 121 13.80 -20.67 1.00
CA TYR A 121 13.33 -20.24 -0.31
C TYR A 121 11.82 -19.93 -0.27
N PRO A 122 11.30 -19.13 -1.22
CA PRO A 122 9.89 -18.72 -1.25
C PRO A 122 8.87 -19.87 -1.23
N ASP A 123 9.18 -21.01 -1.84
CA ASP A 123 8.34 -22.22 -1.86
C ASP A 123 8.23 -22.92 -0.49
N GLN A 124 9.11 -22.57 0.46
CA GLN A 124 9.13 -23.09 1.82
C GLN A 124 8.40 -22.16 2.82
N LEU A 125 7.76 -21.08 2.32
CA LEU A 125 7.06 -20.09 3.12
C LEU A 125 5.55 -20.29 3.04
N SER A 126 4.86 -20.02 4.18
CA SER A 126 3.41 -19.81 4.12
C SER A 126 3.09 -18.49 3.37
N GLY A 127 1.86 -18.35 2.87
CA GLY A 127 1.43 -17.12 2.19
C GLY A 127 1.65 -15.85 3.03
N GLY A 128 1.33 -15.91 4.32
CA GLY A 128 1.56 -14.80 5.25
C GLY A 128 3.05 -14.49 5.47
N GLN A 129 3.89 -15.52 5.58
CA GLN A 129 5.35 -15.36 5.67
C GLN A 129 5.91 -14.73 4.39
N ALA A 130 5.50 -15.20 3.22
CA ALA A 130 5.92 -14.65 1.94
C ALA A 130 5.52 -13.16 1.81
N GLN A 131 4.32 -12.81 2.26
CA GLN A 131 3.83 -11.43 2.23
C GLN A 131 4.62 -10.53 3.20
N ARG A 132 4.90 -10.99 4.44
CA ARG A 132 5.78 -10.27 5.38
C ARG A 132 7.17 -10.04 4.78
N VAL A 133 7.76 -11.05 4.15
CA VAL A 133 9.06 -10.91 3.46
C VAL A 133 9.00 -9.90 2.32
N ALA A 134 7.92 -9.86 1.53
CA ALA A 134 7.73 -8.88 0.46
C ALA A 134 7.65 -7.44 1.01
N ILE A 135 6.96 -7.25 2.14
CA ILE A 135 6.88 -5.95 2.82
C ILE A 135 8.26 -5.54 3.36
N ILE A 136 8.97 -6.42 4.06
CA ILE A 136 10.33 -6.14 4.54
C ILE A 136 11.27 -5.83 3.38
N ARG A 137 11.19 -6.55 2.26
CA ARG A 137 11.96 -6.24 1.05
C ARG A 137 11.71 -4.84 0.54
N ALA A 138 10.45 -4.39 0.54
CA ALA A 138 10.08 -3.04 0.15
C ALA A 138 10.55 -1.99 1.18
N ALA A 139 10.54 -2.30 2.47
CA ALA A 139 11.03 -1.43 3.54
C ALA A 139 12.57 -1.35 3.59
N ALA A 140 13.28 -2.38 3.11
CA ALA A 140 14.74 -2.47 3.17
C ALA A 140 15.49 -1.38 2.37
N ILE A 141 14.83 -0.74 1.41
CA ILE A 141 15.38 0.42 0.66
C ILE A 141 15.14 1.75 1.37
N ARG A 142 14.62 1.75 2.60
CA ARG A 142 14.24 2.94 3.38
C ARG A 142 13.34 3.88 2.59
N PRO A 143 12.17 3.41 2.13
CA PRO A 143 11.27 4.24 1.36
C PRO A 143 10.64 5.32 2.25
N ARG A 144 10.36 6.50 1.71
CA ARG A 144 9.48 7.48 2.37
C ARG A 144 8.00 7.13 2.15
N LEU A 145 7.69 6.41 1.07
CA LEU A 145 6.34 6.01 0.69
C LEU A 145 6.29 4.50 0.44
N LEU A 146 5.41 3.81 1.15
CA LEU A 146 5.11 2.38 0.95
C LEU A 146 3.72 2.24 0.33
N LEU A 147 3.67 1.64 -0.84
CA LEU A 147 2.44 1.41 -1.60
C LEU A 147 2.08 -0.07 -1.52
N LEU A 148 0.87 -0.38 -1.08
CA LEU A 148 0.39 -1.74 -0.85
C LEU A 148 -0.86 -2.00 -1.70
N ASP A 149 -0.78 -2.94 -2.64
CA ASP A 149 -1.89 -3.32 -3.52
C ASP A 149 -2.56 -4.60 -3.02
N GLU A 150 -3.67 -4.47 -2.28
CA GLU A 150 -4.47 -5.57 -1.72
C GLU A 150 -3.62 -6.66 -1.02
N PRO A 151 -2.71 -6.32 -0.10
CA PRO A 151 -1.67 -7.23 0.40
C PRO A 151 -2.22 -8.40 1.23
N PHE A 152 -3.49 -8.36 1.63
CA PHE A 152 -4.12 -9.36 2.50
C PHE A 152 -5.10 -10.28 1.75
N SER A 153 -5.49 -9.95 0.52
CA SER A 153 -6.60 -10.58 -0.19
C SER A 153 -6.41 -12.09 -0.47
N ALA A 154 -5.17 -12.54 -0.60
CA ALA A 154 -4.83 -13.95 -0.88
C ALA A 154 -4.59 -14.79 0.39
N LEU A 155 -4.89 -14.27 1.58
CA LEU A 155 -4.58 -14.91 2.87
C LEU A 155 -5.84 -15.39 3.59
N ASP A 156 -5.67 -16.45 4.40
CA ASP A 156 -6.70 -16.92 5.30
C ASP A 156 -7.08 -15.85 6.34
N PRO A 157 -8.35 -15.82 6.82
CA PRO A 157 -8.82 -14.78 7.75
C PRO A 157 -7.98 -14.63 9.03
N ALA A 158 -7.52 -15.75 9.62
CA ALA A 158 -6.69 -15.71 10.84
C ALA A 158 -5.31 -15.06 10.57
N VAL A 159 -4.64 -15.49 9.50
CA VAL A 159 -3.34 -14.96 9.07
C VAL A 159 -3.44 -13.48 8.67
N ARG A 160 -4.59 -13.11 8.11
CA ARG A 160 -4.88 -11.72 7.69
C ARG A 160 -4.89 -10.76 8.88
N GLY A 161 -5.55 -11.13 9.99
CA GLY A 161 -5.57 -10.33 11.22
C GLY A 161 -4.17 -10.12 11.80
N GLU A 162 -3.38 -11.19 11.90
CA GLU A 162 -1.99 -11.11 12.39
C GLU A 162 -1.11 -10.23 11.50
N LEU A 163 -1.28 -10.32 10.17
CA LEU A 163 -0.49 -9.52 9.24
C LEU A 163 -0.86 -8.04 9.29
N ARG A 164 -2.14 -7.70 9.53
CA ARG A 164 -2.59 -6.31 9.69
C ARG A 164 -1.94 -5.67 10.92
N SER A 165 -2.05 -6.32 12.09
CA SER A 165 -1.42 -5.80 13.32
C SER A 165 0.09 -5.64 13.16
N TRP A 166 0.75 -6.63 12.56
CA TRP A 166 2.18 -6.61 12.27
C TRP A 166 2.57 -5.46 11.30
N LEU A 167 1.75 -5.18 10.26
CA LEU A 167 2.00 -4.06 9.34
C LEU A 167 1.83 -2.71 10.03
N ALA A 168 0.83 -2.56 10.91
CA ALA A 168 0.63 -1.34 11.69
C ALA A 168 1.85 -1.04 12.56
N GLU A 169 2.37 -2.05 13.26
CA GLU A 169 3.59 -1.95 14.07
C GLU A 169 4.79 -1.54 13.21
N LEU A 170 4.99 -2.19 12.06
CA LEU A 170 6.09 -1.88 11.15
C LEU A 170 6.02 -0.43 10.63
N ALA A 171 4.86 0.01 10.18
CA ALA A 171 4.67 1.36 9.63
C ALA A 171 4.94 2.43 10.70
N ALA A 172 4.39 2.24 11.92
CA ALA A 172 4.58 3.15 13.04
C ALA A 172 6.05 3.20 13.50
N GLU A 173 6.70 2.04 13.62
CA GLU A 173 8.08 1.93 14.10
C GLU A 173 9.10 2.52 13.12
N LEU A 174 8.85 2.41 11.81
CA LEU A 174 9.73 2.94 10.77
C LEU A 174 9.36 4.37 10.35
N GLY A 175 8.23 4.92 10.80
CA GLY A 175 7.76 6.26 10.43
C GLY A 175 7.52 6.42 8.92
N ILE A 176 7.04 5.38 8.24
CA ILE A 176 6.85 5.37 6.79
C ILE A 176 5.44 5.83 6.45
N THR A 177 5.31 6.73 5.47
CA THR A 177 4.02 7.04 4.84
C THR A 177 3.51 5.82 4.09
N VAL A 178 2.24 5.44 4.31
CA VAL A 178 1.65 4.25 3.68
C VAL A 178 0.41 4.61 2.88
N VAL A 179 0.32 4.09 1.66
CA VAL A 179 -0.94 4.07 0.88
C VAL A 179 -1.32 2.61 0.63
N LEU A 180 -2.40 2.19 1.27
CA LEU A 180 -2.99 0.87 1.12
C LEU A 180 -4.18 0.94 0.17
N VAL A 181 -4.22 0.16 -0.89
CA VAL A 181 -5.46 -0.05 -1.64
C VAL A 181 -6.10 -1.36 -1.21
N THR A 182 -7.39 -1.32 -0.92
CA THR A 182 -8.18 -2.47 -0.48
C THR A 182 -9.64 -2.35 -0.91
N HIS A 183 -10.34 -3.47 -0.90
CA HIS A 183 -11.81 -3.53 -1.03
C HIS A 183 -12.48 -3.90 0.31
N ASP A 184 -11.71 -4.10 1.37
CA ASP A 184 -12.19 -4.50 2.69
C ASP A 184 -12.24 -3.29 3.62
N VAL A 185 -13.46 -2.97 4.10
CA VAL A 185 -13.72 -1.84 4.99
C VAL A 185 -13.05 -2.05 6.36
N ASP A 186 -13.02 -3.28 6.85
CA ASP A 186 -12.42 -3.59 8.15
C ASP A 186 -10.89 -3.44 8.12
N GLU A 187 -10.24 -3.80 7.00
CA GLU A 187 -8.81 -3.51 6.80
C GLU A 187 -8.52 -2.01 6.85
N ALA A 188 -9.34 -1.21 6.15
CA ALA A 188 -9.17 0.24 6.11
C ALA A 188 -9.38 0.88 7.49
N LEU A 189 -10.42 0.47 8.23
CA LEU A 189 -10.71 0.96 9.57
C LEU A 189 -9.65 0.57 10.60
N GLU A 190 -9.05 -0.60 10.46
CA GLU A 190 -8.06 -1.10 11.41
C GLU A 190 -6.69 -0.42 11.25
N LEU A 191 -6.32 -0.06 10.02
CA LEU A 191 -4.96 0.35 9.69
C LEU A 191 -4.79 1.84 9.46
N ALA A 192 -5.81 2.51 8.89
CA ALA A 192 -5.62 3.84 8.34
C ALA A 192 -5.87 4.95 9.36
N ASP A 193 -5.18 6.07 9.18
CA ASP A 193 -5.49 7.37 9.79
C ASP A 193 -6.60 8.08 8.98
N ARG A 194 -6.68 7.75 7.67
CA ARG A 194 -7.65 8.32 6.75
C ARG A 194 -8.05 7.31 5.67
N ILE A 195 -9.34 7.28 5.39
CA ILE A 195 -9.93 6.46 4.33
C ILE A 195 -10.40 7.36 3.20
N VAL A 196 -10.02 7.02 1.98
CA VAL A 196 -10.45 7.68 0.74
C VAL A 196 -11.21 6.66 -0.09
N LEU A 197 -12.49 6.90 -0.37
CA LEU A 197 -13.32 6.02 -1.18
C LEU A 197 -13.19 6.37 -2.66
N LEU A 198 -12.71 5.43 -3.46
CA LEU A 198 -12.65 5.55 -4.91
C LEU A 198 -13.87 4.87 -5.54
N SER A 199 -14.73 5.67 -6.16
CA SER A 199 -15.95 5.21 -6.82
C SER A 199 -15.66 4.43 -8.11
N GLU A 200 -16.64 3.66 -8.58
CA GLU A 200 -16.57 2.94 -9.88
C GLU A 200 -16.41 3.91 -11.08
N ALA A 201 -16.85 5.15 -10.92
CA ALA A 201 -16.63 6.21 -11.92
C ALA A 201 -15.19 6.80 -11.91
N GLY A 202 -14.29 6.24 -11.10
CA GLY A 202 -12.90 6.70 -10.99
C GLY A 202 -12.77 8.09 -10.35
N ARG A 203 -13.65 8.43 -9.40
CA ARG A 203 -13.67 9.71 -8.66
C ARG A 203 -13.61 9.44 -7.15
N ILE A 204 -13.18 10.44 -6.39
CA ILE A 204 -13.31 10.39 -4.94
C ILE A 204 -14.79 10.48 -4.59
N GLY A 205 -15.31 9.45 -3.93
CA GLY A 205 -16.71 9.32 -3.52
C GLY A 205 -16.95 9.64 -2.04
N GLY A 206 -15.87 9.74 -1.25
CA GLY A 206 -15.92 10.07 0.18
C GLY A 206 -14.53 10.05 0.79
N GLU A 207 -14.39 10.74 1.92
CA GLU A 207 -13.15 10.81 2.67
C GLU A 207 -13.46 10.90 4.17
N TRP A 208 -12.78 10.10 4.98
CA TRP A 208 -12.96 10.04 6.42
C TRP A 208 -11.62 10.05 7.13
N ARG A 209 -11.39 11.00 8.03
CA ARG A 209 -10.30 10.96 8.98
C ARG A 209 -10.70 10.16 10.20
N LEU A 210 -9.82 9.28 10.64
CA LEU A 210 -10.04 8.41 11.80
C LEU A 210 -9.22 8.96 12.97
N GLU A 211 -9.86 9.10 14.13
CA GLU A 211 -9.14 9.46 15.33
C GLU A 211 -8.30 8.29 15.84
N ALA A 212 -7.05 8.55 16.19
CA ALA A 212 -6.13 7.54 16.69
C ALA A 212 -6.74 6.77 17.88
N GLY A 213 -6.91 5.47 17.72
CA GLY A 213 -7.45 4.58 18.74
C GLY A 213 -8.99 4.49 18.83
N LEU A 214 -9.76 5.39 18.24
CA LEU A 214 -11.24 5.38 18.26
C LEU A 214 -11.84 4.87 16.95
N GLY A 215 -11.21 5.08 15.82
CA GLY A 215 -11.74 4.70 14.50
C GLY A 215 -11.96 3.19 14.33
N ARG A 216 -11.20 2.37 15.05
CA ARG A 216 -11.31 0.90 15.03
C ARG A 216 -12.56 0.35 15.73
N ALA A 217 -13.18 1.12 16.61
CA ALA A 217 -14.28 0.69 17.46
C ALA A 217 -15.56 1.54 17.29
N ASP A 218 -15.63 2.44 16.31
CA ASP A 218 -16.80 3.27 16.05
C ASP A 218 -17.77 2.57 15.08
N PRO A 219 -18.86 1.95 15.59
CA PRO A 219 -19.85 1.26 14.76
C PRO A 219 -20.57 2.23 13.81
N ASP A 220 -20.75 3.49 14.21
CA ASP A 220 -21.47 4.49 13.42
C ASP A 220 -20.63 4.89 12.21
N ARG A 221 -19.32 5.08 12.41
CA ARG A 221 -18.38 5.35 11.31
C ARG A 221 -18.30 4.19 10.34
N ARG A 222 -18.25 2.95 10.86
CA ARG A 222 -18.28 1.74 10.04
C ARG A 222 -19.56 1.66 9.20
N ALA A 223 -20.72 1.93 9.81
CA ALA A 223 -22.01 1.92 9.12
C ALA A 223 -22.09 3.01 8.04
N GLU A 224 -21.57 4.21 8.33
CA GLU A 224 -21.47 5.32 7.38
C GLU A 224 -20.65 4.93 6.15
N ILE A 225 -19.43 4.41 6.35
CA ILE A 225 -18.55 3.98 5.26
C ILE A 225 -19.17 2.86 4.44
N LEU A 226 -19.76 1.85 5.10
CA LEU A 226 -20.47 0.76 4.43
C LEU A 226 -21.65 1.25 3.60
N THR A 227 -22.40 2.25 4.09
CA THR A 227 -23.49 2.86 3.37
C THR A 227 -22.99 3.52 2.08
N HIS A 228 -21.94 4.34 2.15
CA HIS A 228 -21.34 4.98 0.98
C HIS A 228 -20.73 3.95 0.01
N PHE A 229 -20.06 2.94 0.55
CA PHE A 229 -19.50 1.84 -0.23
C PHE A 229 -20.59 1.00 -0.92
N GLY A 230 -21.76 0.80 -0.26
CA GLY A 230 -22.90 0.06 -0.77
C GLY A 230 -23.74 0.86 -1.78
N HIS A 231 -23.95 2.16 -1.56
CA HIS A 231 -24.75 3.02 -2.46
C HIS A 231 -24.15 3.19 -3.87
N GLN A 232 -22.87 2.89 -4.07
CA GLN A 232 -22.28 2.82 -5.40
C GLN A 232 -22.86 1.68 -6.27
N VAL A 233 -23.69 0.80 -5.67
CA VAL A 233 -24.39 -0.31 -6.37
C VAL A 233 -25.69 0.17 -7.07
N GLY A 234 -26.27 1.29 -6.64
CA GLY A 234 -27.63 1.71 -7.03
C GLY A 234 -27.74 2.72 -8.18
N GLN A 235 -26.66 3.18 -8.78
CA GLN A 235 -26.70 4.20 -9.84
C GLN A 235 -26.54 3.66 -11.26
N GLN A 236 -26.73 2.37 -11.48
CA GLN A 236 -26.83 1.76 -12.81
C GLN A 236 -28.19 1.05 -12.94
N VAL A 237 -29.27 1.82 -13.06
CA VAL A 237 -30.55 1.39 -13.68
C VAL A 237 -30.99 2.51 -14.60
#